data_b940ea08038ed7daf4cbfc3477bba507
#
_entry.id   b940ea08038ed7daf4cbfc3477bba507
#
_cell.length_a   1.000
_cell.length_b   1.000
_cell.length_c   1.000
_cell.angle_alpha   90.00
_cell.angle_beta   90.00
_cell.angle_gamma   90.00
#
_symmetry.space_group_name_H-M   'P 1'
#
loop_
_entity.id
_entity.type
_entity.pdbx_description
1 polymer ?
#
loop_
_entity_poly.entity_id
_entity_poly.type
_entity_poly.pdbx_seq_one_letter_code
_entity_poly.pdbx_strand_id
1 'polypeptide(L)'
;MPPKLSRRSFLSIGAATVAGAGALSWIYLSRKGAKEATGLVADPAGIIDLPPGFSYRVLQREGDTMNDGFKAPSAPDGMACFSGEQGTWVVLRNHEIHQGKPADPRFAVAPDRGGGVSRLVIDQASGALRSSNFVLTGTSRNCSGGPTPFGWLSCEEVEESGHGYVFLCDPRAATLQAPHPLPALGRFPHEAAAFDPGSGITYLSEDTSESAIYRHVPDHLDRPFVGGQLQALKVSGQDRFDLSQDRQVGDQFAVEWVNIADPDATDTPTRFQAHDQGAAVLSRGEGAWFDRSSVYLCSTDGGPIGEGQLYRLDIAGPAKPDTLMLLAQAEEGGDFDRPDNITVSPWGDIFLAEDGDSPNGVRVLKPDGRLLYFARNAIKGGKSEITGVCFSPDGQWLFLNIQWEGLTLAITGPFTNWS
;
A
#
# COMPACT_ATOMS: atom_id res chain seq x y z
N MET A 1 -0.57 -39.59 25.55
CA MET A 1 0.32 -38.41 25.58
C MET A 1 1.37 -38.60 24.51
N PRO A 2 1.37 -37.85 23.41
CA PRO A 2 2.45 -37.87 22.44
C PRO A 2 3.64 -37.06 22.94
N PRO A 3 4.89 -37.38 22.56
CA PRO A 3 6.07 -36.70 23.06
C PRO A 3 6.23 -35.33 22.43
N LYS A 4 6.55 -34.32 23.24
CA LYS A 4 6.89 -32.97 22.81
C LYS A 4 8.20 -33.00 22.02
N LEU A 5 8.14 -32.68 20.73
CA LEU A 5 9.33 -32.48 19.90
C LEU A 5 10.07 -31.20 20.32
N SER A 6 11.36 -31.33 20.54
CA SER A 6 12.21 -30.24 21.03
C SER A 6 12.61 -29.32 19.85
N ARG A 7 12.68 -28.01 20.12
CA ARG A 7 13.01 -26.91 19.21
C ARG A 7 14.40 -26.95 18.53
N ARG A 8 15.12 -28.06 18.65
CA ARG A 8 16.49 -28.17 18.12
C ARG A 8 16.62 -28.90 16.79
N SER A 9 15.54 -29.37 16.18
CA SER A 9 15.59 -30.23 14.98
C SER A 9 15.40 -29.49 13.64
N PHE A 10 15.33 -28.17 13.61
CA PHE A 10 15.06 -27.39 12.40
C PHE A 10 16.28 -26.72 11.73
N LEU A 11 17.51 -27.08 12.15
CA LEU A 11 18.74 -26.49 11.62
C LEU A 11 19.50 -27.41 10.63
N SER A 12 18.81 -28.21 9.85
CA SER A 12 19.46 -28.99 8.79
C SER A 12 18.57 -29.22 7.58
N ILE A 13 18.44 -28.19 6.71
CA ILE A 13 18.05 -28.42 5.31
C ILE A 13 19.08 -27.69 4.45
N GLY A 14 19.76 -28.50 3.64
CA GLY A 14 20.95 -28.16 2.89
C GLY A 14 20.69 -27.17 1.75
N ALA A 15 21.74 -26.43 1.43
CA ALA A 15 21.87 -25.56 0.29
C ALA A 15 21.64 -26.30 -1.04
N ALA A 16 20.64 -25.89 -1.80
CA ALA A 16 20.56 -26.12 -3.23
C ALA A 16 20.57 -24.77 -3.94
N THR A 17 21.68 -24.43 -4.56
CA THR A 17 21.86 -23.25 -5.41
C THR A 17 21.02 -23.37 -6.66
N VAL A 18 20.06 -22.49 -6.85
CA VAL A 18 19.46 -22.16 -8.15
C VAL A 18 19.72 -20.68 -8.41
N ALA A 19 20.53 -20.41 -9.42
CA ALA A 19 20.80 -19.08 -9.90
C ALA A 19 19.58 -18.56 -10.69
N GLY A 20 19.12 -17.33 -10.37
CA GLY A 20 18.17 -16.59 -11.16
C GLY A 20 16.95 -16.08 -10.38
N ALA A 21 16.88 -14.75 -10.18
CA ALA A 21 15.91 -13.96 -9.43
C ALA A 21 16.13 -14.05 -7.90
N GLY A 22 16.34 -12.89 -7.26
CA GLY A 22 16.67 -12.79 -5.84
C GLY A 22 15.67 -13.51 -4.94
N ALA A 23 16.03 -14.71 -4.53
CA ALA A 23 15.27 -15.46 -3.55
C ALA A 23 15.48 -14.80 -2.18
N LEU A 24 14.43 -14.18 -1.66
CA LEU A 24 14.36 -13.82 -0.25
C LEU A 24 14.44 -15.12 0.56
N SER A 25 15.48 -15.23 1.41
CA SER A 25 15.62 -16.37 2.34
C SER A 25 14.76 -16.08 3.56
N TRP A 26 13.80 -16.94 3.83
CA TRP A 26 12.83 -16.78 4.92
C TRP A 26 13.45 -17.23 6.22
N ILE A 27 13.57 -16.32 7.16
CA ILE A 27 13.89 -16.63 8.55
C ILE A 27 12.65 -16.28 9.37
N TYR A 28 12.07 -17.31 9.94
CA TYR A 28 11.01 -17.17 10.94
C TYR A 28 11.57 -16.50 12.20
N LEU A 29 11.15 -15.26 12.45
CA LEU A 29 11.58 -14.49 13.60
C LEU A 29 10.52 -14.53 14.71
N SER A 30 10.45 -15.64 15.46
CA SER A 30 9.78 -15.57 16.75
C SER A 30 10.70 -14.93 17.80
N ARG A 31 10.54 -13.67 18.09
CA ARG A 31 11.13 -13.04 19.27
C ARG A 31 10.03 -12.80 20.30
N LYS A 32 10.13 -13.45 21.44
CA LYS A 32 9.51 -13.01 22.69
C LYS A 32 10.35 -11.83 23.20
N GLY A 33 9.92 -10.63 22.92
CA GLY A 33 10.53 -9.42 23.43
C GLY A 33 9.49 -8.31 23.46
N ALA A 34 9.46 -7.52 24.49
CA ALA A 34 8.61 -6.37 24.57
C ALA A 34 8.70 -5.52 23.29
N LYS A 35 7.61 -4.92 22.88
CA LYS A 35 7.50 -3.92 21.79
C LYS A 35 8.35 -2.67 22.06
N GLU A 36 9.61 -2.83 22.45
CA GLU A 36 10.56 -1.73 22.54
C GLU A 36 11.24 -1.57 21.19
N ALA A 37 11.06 -0.41 20.58
CA ALA A 37 11.74 0.00 19.36
C ALA A 37 13.22 0.18 19.64
N THR A 38 13.97 -0.92 19.64
CA THR A 38 15.41 -0.91 19.87
C THR A 38 16.11 -0.31 18.64
N GLY A 39 16.96 0.70 18.87
CA GLY A 39 17.76 1.32 17.81
C GLY A 39 17.22 2.65 17.29
N LEU A 40 16.03 3.12 17.71
CA LEU A 40 15.53 4.44 17.37
C LEU A 40 16.03 5.50 18.35
N VAL A 41 16.27 6.69 17.85
CA VAL A 41 16.61 7.90 18.62
C VAL A 41 15.32 8.67 18.87
N ALA A 42 15.03 8.95 20.14
CA ALA A 42 13.85 9.73 20.50
C ALA A 42 13.92 11.13 19.90
N ASP A 43 12.86 11.53 19.21
CA ASP A 43 12.77 12.84 18.58
C ASP A 43 12.56 13.94 19.63
N PRO A 44 13.44 14.95 19.76
CA PRO A 44 13.24 16.06 20.66
C PRO A 44 11.97 16.88 20.39
N ALA A 45 11.47 16.88 19.15
CA ALA A 45 10.22 17.55 18.78
C ALA A 45 8.97 16.67 19.06
N GLY A 46 9.17 15.38 19.38
CA GLY A 46 8.09 14.45 19.71
C GLY A 46 7.16 14.15 18.53
N ILE A 47 7.68 14.11 17.31
CA ILE A 47 6.90 13.83 16.09
C ILE A 47 7.14 12.39 15.63
N ILE A 48 8.39 12.03 15.35
CA ILE A 48 8.72 10.69 14.84
C ILE A 48 10.13 10.29 15.28
N ASP A 49 10.26 9.14 15.93
CA ASP A 49 11.56 8.56 16.28
C ASP A 49 12.13 7.83 15.07
N LEU A 50 13.42 8.03 14.79
CA LEU A 50 14.12 7.49 13.63
C LEU A 50 15.45 6.84 14.04
N PRO A 51 16.05 5.96 13.22
CA PRO A 51 17.38 5.43 13.48
C PRO A 51 18.46 6.52 13.45
N PRO A 52 19.63 6.29 14.08
CA PRO A 52 20.76 7.20 14.02
C PRO A 52 21.15 7.54 12.58
N GLY A 53 21.45 8.82 12.33
CA GLY A 53 21.85 9.32 11.01
C GLY A 53 20.69 9.69 10.08
N PHE A 54 19.44 9.41 10.46
CA PHE A 54 18.26 9.90 9.75
C PHE A 54 17.78 11.23 10.33
N SER A 55 17.15 12.01 9.47
CA SER A 55 16.49 13.26 9.82
C SER A 55 15.22 13.44 9.00
N TYR A 56 14.32 14.28 9.48
CA TYR A 56 13.08 14.59 8.77
C TYR A 56 12.80 16.08 8.74
N ARG A 57 11.87 16.45 7.87
CA ARG A 57 11.20 17.75 7.89
C ARG A 57 9.70 17.55 7.72
N VAL A 58 8.92 18.43 8.34
CA VAL A 58 7.49 18.56 8.07
C VAL A 58 7.32 19.34 6.78
N LEU A 59 6.67 18.71 5.78
CA LEU A 59 6.37 19.34 4.49
C LEU A 59 5.12 20.20 4.57
N GLN A 60 4.05 19.64 5.13
CA GLN A 60 2.75 20.30 5.23
C GLN A 60 1.94 19.75 6.41
N ARG A 61 1.09 20.63 6.94
CA ARG A 61 0.12 20.31 7.99
C ARG A 61 -1.30 20.58 7.48
N GLU A 62 -2.26 19.86 8.00
CA GLU A 62 -3.67 20.21 7.83
C GLU A 62 -3.90 21.70 8.14
N GLY A 63 -4.68 22.37 7.32
CA GLY A 63 -5.02 23.77 7.45
C GLY A 63 -3.99 24.76 6.92
N ASP A 64 -2.78 24.32 6.50
CA ASP A 64 -1.82 25.16 5.80
C ASP A 64 -2.44 25.71 4.50
N THR A 65 -2.13 26.96 4.16
CA THR A 65 -2.61 27.54 2.91
C THR A 65 -1.76 27.07 1.74
N MET A 66 -2.39 26.39 0.77
CA MET A 66 -1.76 25.94 -0.46
C MET A 66 -1.66 27.07 -1.50
N ASN A 67 -0.89 26.84 -2.57
CA ASN A 67 -0.65 27.86 -3.60
C ASN A 67 -1.87 28.19 -4.46
N ASP A 68 -2.84 27.29 -4.52
CA ASP A 68 -4.15 27.50 -5.17
C ASP A 68 -5.15 28.26 -4.29
N GLY A 69 -4.78 28.62 -3.06
CA GLY A 69 -5.58 29.35 -2.09
C GLY A 69 -6.47 28.48 -1.20
N PHE A 70 -6.57 27.19 -1.46
CA PHE A 70 -7.29 26.25 -0.59
C PHE A 70 -6.45 25.90 0.64
N LYS A 71 -7.09 25.28 1.62
CA LYS A 71 -6.43 24.73 2.80
C LYS A 71 -6.01 23.28 2.52
N ALA A 72 -4.84 22.89 3.02
CA ALA A 72 -4.42 21.50 3.02
C ALA A 72 -5.44 20.67 3.82
N PRO A 73 -6.00 19.62 3.22
CA PRO A 73 -7.01 18.80 3.91
C PRO A 73 -6.43 17.97 5.05
N SER A 74 -7.32 17.46 5.91
CA SER A 74 -7.03 16.43 6.91
C SER A 74 -6.82 15.06 6.29
N ALA A 75 -6.57 14.06 7.14
CA ALA A 75 -6.46 12.65 6.80
C ALA A 75 -5.63 12.38 5.53
N PRO A 76 -4.36 12.83 5.48
CA PRO A 76 -3.47 12.48 4.37
C PRO A 76 -3.20 10.98 4.38
N ASP A 77 -3.26 10.36 3.19
CA ASP A 77 -3.13 8.93 3.01
C ASP A 77 -2.20 8.55 1.86
N GLY A 78 -2.50 7.50 1.09
CA GLY A 78 -1.69 6.94 0.04
C GLY A 78 -0.99 7.99 -0.83
N MET A 79 0.29 7.76 -1.10
CA MET A 79 1.14 8.66 -1.86
C MET A 79 2.00 7.94 -2.89
N ALA A 80 2.36 8.66 -3.94
CA ALA A 80 3.50 8.29 -4.77
C ALA A 80 4.31 9.53 -5.16
N CYS A 81 5.61 9.31 -5.38
CA CYS A 81 6.55 10.33 -5.79
C CYS A 81 6.94 10.16 -7.26
N PHE A 82 6.80 11.22 -8.03
CA PHE A 82 7.10 11.29 -9.46
C PHE A 82 8.23 12.27 -9.73
N SER A 83 8.93 12.07 -10.85
CA SER A 83 9.85 13.08 -11.37
C SER A 83 9.07 14.32 -11.78
N GLY A 84 9.46 15.47 -11.24
CA GLY A 84 8.91 16.78 -11.62
C GLY A 84 9.78 17.49 -12.67
N GLU A 85 9.58 18.81 -12.80
CA GLU A 85 10.46 19.66 -13.56
C GLU A 85 11.86 19.72 -12.93
N GLN A 86 12.84 20.33 -13.62
CA GLN A 86 14.23 20.34 -13.19
C GLN A 86 14.42 20.64 -11.69
N GLY A 87 15.05 19.69 -11.00
CA GLY A 87 15.38 19.80 -9.57
C GLY A 87 14.18 19.66 -8.65
N THR A 88 13.07 19.06 -9.10
CA THR A 88 11.89 18.80 -8.25
C THR A 88 11.41 17.36 -8.28
N TRP A 89 10.83 16.93 -7.18
CA TRP A 89 9.91 15.79 -7.09
C TRP A 89 8.47 16.28 -6.99
N VAL A 90 7.54 15.47 -7.45
CA VAL A 90 6.10 15.69 -7.28
C VAL A 90 5.53 14.53 -6.48
N VAL A 91 4.94 14.80 -5.33
CA VAL A 91 4.18 13.81 -4.57
C VAL A 91 2.69 14.08 -4.80
N LEU A 92 1.95 13.06 -5.25
CA LEU A 92 0.49 13.04 -5.19
C LEU A 92 0.07 12.33 -3.91
N ARG A 93 -0.87 12.91 -3.18
CA ARG A 93 -1.28 12.50 -1.84
C ARG A 93 -2.79 12.50 -1.73
N ASN A 94 -3.33 11.34 -1.39
CA ASN A 94 -4.74 11.14 -1.11
C ASN A 94 -5.17 11.80 0.21
N HIS A 95 -6.47 12.00 0.35
CA HIS A 95 -7.10 12.45 1.58
C HIS A 95 -8.34 11.59 1.85
N GLU A 96 -8.26 10.77 2.88
CA GLU A 96 -9.30 9.82 3.29
C GLU A 96 -10.43 10.52 4.05
N ILE A 97 -11.16 11.37 3.36
CA ILE A 97 -12.29 12.12 3.92
C ILE A 97 -13.59 11.62 3.28
N HIS A 98 -14.50 11.12 4.11
CA HIS A 98 -15.80 10.63 3.64
C HIS A 98 -16.77 11.76 3.34
N GLN A 99 -17.21 12.48 4.37
CA GLN A 99 -18.17 13.59 4.25
C GLN A 99 -17.44 14.93 4.34
N GLY A 100 -17.95 15.93 3.64
CA GLY A 100 -17.36 17.24 3.66
C GLY A 100 -17.78 18.09 2.46
N LYS A 101 -17.11 19.21 2.29
CA LYS A 101 -17.27 20.05 1.11
C LYS A 101 -16.07 19.91 0.21
N PRO A 102 -16.27 19.72 -1.10
CA PRO A 102 -15.18 19.73 -2.05
C PRO A 102 -14.47 21.10 -2.06
N ALA A 103 -13.20 21.11 -2.43
CA ALA A 103 -12.43 22.34 -2.58
C ALA A 103 -13.10 23.31 -3.59
N ASP A 104 -13.57 22.78 -4.70
CA ASP A 104 -14.35 23.52 -5.70
C ASP A 104 -15.47 22.62 -6.27
N PRO A 105 -16.76 22.96 -6.04
CA PRO A 105 -17.87 22.13 -6.50
C PRO A 105 -17.98 22.00 -8.03
N ARG A 106 -17.32 22.86 -8.79
CA ARG A 106 -17.30 22.76 -10.27
C ARG A 106 -16.47 21.61 -10.80
N PHE A 107 -15.54 21.10 -9.98
CA PHE A 107 -14.64 20.00 -10.29
C PHE A 107 -14.89 18.77 -9.41
N ALA A 108 -15.94 18.81 -8.58
CA ALA A 108 -16.23 17.75 -7.63
C ALA A 108 -16.91 16.55 -8.30
N VAL A 109 -16.59 15.35 -7.84
CA VAL A 109 -17.36 14.13 -8.15
C VAL A 109 -18.75 14.23 -7.49
N ALA A 110 -18.79 14.61 -6.21
CA ALA A 110 -20.02 14.82 -5.46
C ALA A 110 -19.94 16.08 -4.58
N PRO A 111 -21.07 16.80 -4.37
CA PRO A 111 -21.05 18.08 -3.68
C PRO A 111 -20.93 17.99 -2.15
N ASP A 112 -21.08 16.81 -1.59
CA ASP A 112 -21.09 16.52 -0.15
C ASP A 112 -19.96 15.59 0.28
N ARG A 113 -18.93 15.40 -0.57
CA ARG A 113 -17.75 14.60 -0.30
C ARG A 113 -16.52 15.50 -0.16
N GLY A 114 -15.71 15.20 0.86
CA GLY A 114 -14.52 15.99 1.21
C GLY A 114 -13.21 15.39 0.73
N GLY A 115 -13.23 14.16 0.21
CA GLY A 115 -12.05 13.47 -0.29
C GLY A 115 -11.45 14.10 -1.53
N GLY A 116 -10.25 13.67 -1.88
CA GLY A 116 -9.54 14.18 -3.04
C GLY A 116 -8.05 13.88 -3.02
N VAL A 117 -7.32 14.53 -3.92
CA VAL A 117 -5.88 14.38 -4.08
C VAL A 117 -5.21 15.75 -4.12
N SER A 118 -4.21 15.93 -3.26
CA SER A 118 -3.32 17.08 -3.30
C SER A 118 -1.97 16.74 -3.97
N ARG A 119 -1.37 17.73 -4.59
CA ARG A 119 -0.07 17.69 -5.25
C ARG A 119 0.92 18.55 -4.48
N LEU A 120 2.07 17.98 -4.15
CA LEU A 120 3.17 18.67 -3.49
C LEU A 120 4.38 18.69 -4.42
N VAL A 121 4.94 19.86 -4.67
CA VAL A 121 6.20 20.02 -5.43
C VAL A 121 7.33 20.23 -4.43
N ILE A 122 8.33 19.36 -4.49
CA ILE A 122 9.40 19.26 -3.49
C ILE A 122 10.74 19.50 -4.17
N ASP A 123 11.58 20.31 -3.55
CA ASP A 123 12.97 20.52 -3.98
C ASP A 123 13.78 19.24 -3.78
N GLN A 124 14.42 18.73 -4.83
CA GLN A 124 15.16 17.46 -4.78
C GLN A 124 16.34 17.51 -3.79
N ALA A 125 17.08 18.61 -3.79
CA ALA A 125 18.30 18.73 -3.00
C ALA A 125 18.03 18.92 -1.50
N SER A 126 17.03 19.74 -1.17
CA SER A 126 16.75 20.11 0.22
C SER A 126 15.57 19.37 0.84
N GLY A 127 14.75 18.66 0.03
CA GLY A 127 13.50 18.07 0.46
C GLY A 127 12.44 19.08 0.91
N ALA A 128 12.59 20.37 0.57
CA ALA A 128 11.66 21.40 1.00
C ALA A 128 10.44 21.48 0.07
N LEU A 129 9.27 21.70 0.65
CA LEU A 129 8.05 22.00 -0.12
C LEU A 129 8.23 23.34 -0.86
N ARG A 130 8.06 23.34 -2.18
CA ARG A 130 8.06 24.55 -3.04
C ARG A 130 6.66 25.08 -3.29
N SER A 131 5.70 24.17 -3.54
CA SER A 131 4.31 24.54 -3.76
C SER A 131 3.38 23.32 -3.54
N SER A 132 2.11 23.61 -3.31
CA SER A 132 1.05 22.59 -3.24
C SER A 132 -0.26 23.10 -3.81
N ASN A 133 -1.06 22.20 -4.37
CA ASN A 133 -2.38 22.47 -4.93
C ASN A 133 -3.23 21.20 -4.94
N PHE A 134 -4.56 21.34 -5.07
CA PHE A 134 -5.44 20.21 -5.38
C PHE A 134 -5.33 19.80 -6.85
N VAL A 135 -5.52 18.50 -7.12
CA VAL A 135 -5.69 17.94 -8.47
C VAL A 135 -7.03 17.23 -8.64
N LEU A 136 -7.60 16.67 -7.57
CA LEU A 136 -8.90 16.00 -7.53
C LEU A 136 -9.64 16.42 -6.27
N THR A 137 -10.97 16.52 -6.33
CA THR A 137 -11.81 16.88 -5.17
C THR A 137 -13.22 16.29 -5.28
N GLY A 138 -13.91 16.18 -4.13
CA GLY A 138 -15.29 15.69 -4.07
C GLY A 138 -15.45 14.20 -4.27
N THR A 139 -14.38 13.45 -4.08
CA THR A 139 -14.36 11.98 -3.94
C THR A 139 -14.60 11.57 -2.49
N SER A 140 -14.72 10.27 -2.24
CA SER A 140 -15.03 9.71 -0.93
C SER A 140 -13.94 8.73 -0.48
N ARG A 141 -13.35 8.98 0.71
CA ARG A 141 -12.34 8.09 1.30
C ARG A 141 -11.25 7.67 0.31
N ASN A 142 -10.51 8.64 -0.22
CA ASN A 142 -9.33 8.31 -1.02
C ASN A 142 -8.25 7.77 -0.08
N CYS A 143 -8.17 6.44 0.01
CA CYS A 143 -7.26 5.75 0.90
C CYS A 143 -5.89 5.58 0.23
N SER A 144 -5.57 4.43 -0.32
CA SER A 144 -4.31 4.22 -1.00
C SER A 144 -4.44 4.33 -2.53
N GLY A 145 -3.63 3.60 -3.27
CA GLY A 145 -3.59 3.63 -4.73
C GLY A 145 -2.30 3.08 -5.31
N GLY A 146 -1.85 3.62 -6.47
CA GLY A 146 -0.59 3.17 -7.07
C GLY A 146 -0.04 4.08 -8.16
N PRO A 147 1.30 4.17 -8.29
CA PRO A 147 1.95 4.91 -9.34
C PRO A 147 1.90 4.17 -10.68
N THR A 148 1.69 4.92 -11.75
CA THR A 148 1.77 4.42 -13.12
C THR A 148 2.54 5.39 -14.02
N PRO A 149 2.99 4.98 -15.21
CA PRO A 149 3.53 5.92 -16.19
C PRO A 149 2.54 7.00 -16.65
N PHE A 150 1.24 6.79 -16.42
CA PHE A 150 0.15 7.69 -16.82
C PHE A 150 -0.22 8.69 -15.71
N GLY A 151 0.14 8.40 -14.46
CA GLY A 151 -0.18 9.20 -13.27
C GLY A 151 -0.43 8.35 -12.04
N TRP A 152 -1.05 8.95 -11.03
CA TRP A 152 -1.45 8.32 -9.79
C TRP A 152 -2.85 7.71 -9.91
N LEU A 153 -2.99 6.46 -9.55
CA LEU A 153 -4.28 5.80 -9.35
C LEU A 153 -4.72 6.06 -7.91
N SER A 154 -5.73 6.88 -7.73
CA SER A 154 -6.31 7.20 -6.41
C SER A 154 -7.55 6.36 -6.19
N CYS A 155 -7.59 5.57 -5.14
CA CYS A 155 -8.62 4.60 -4.82
C CYS A 155 -9.66 5.18 -3.86
N GLU A 156 -10.96 5.01 -4.16
CA GLU A 156 -12.05 5.26 -3.20
C GLU A 156 -12.38 3.98 -2.44
N GLU A 157 -12.21 3.98 -1.14
CA GLU A 157 -12.47 2.87 -0.23
C GLU A 157 -13.91 2.93 0.31
N VAL A 158 -14.89 2.85 -0.58
CA VAL A 158 -16.33 2.86 -0.22
C VAL A 158 -17.15 1.98 -1.13
N GLU A 159 -18.25 1.44 -0.60
CA GLU A 159 -19.27 0.69 -1.35
C GLU A 159 -20.57 1.49 -1.40
N GLU A 160 -20.56 2.62 -2.10
CA GLU A 160 -21.71 3.53 -2.22
C GLU A 160 -22.08 3.78 -3.69
N SER A 161 -23.35 4.09 -3.94
CA SER A 161 -23.81 4.42 -5.29
C SER A 161 -23.08 5.65 -5.84
N GLY A 162 -22.46 5.52 -7.01
CA GLY A 162 -21.70 6.58 -7.67
C GLY A 162 -20.28 6.78 -7.14
N HIS A 163 -19.84 5.99 -6.20
CA HIS A 163 -18.49 5.97 -5.60
C HIS A 163 -17.89 4.55 -5.60
N GLY A 164 -16.67 4.42 -5.07
CA GLY A 164 -15.95 3.16 -5.02
C GLY A 164 -15.19 2.88 -6.32
N TYR A 165 -14.72 3.93 -6.99
CA TYR A 165 -13.90 3.85 -8.20
C TYR A 165 -12.45 4.26 -7.95
N VAL A 166 -11.60 3.88 -8.89
CA VAL A 166 -10.24 4.41 -9.00
C VAL A 166 -10.26 5.64 -9.91
N PHE A 167 -9.50 6.67 -9.55
CA PHE A 167 -9.34 7.91 -10.35
C PHE A 167 -7.90 8.08 -10.81
N LEU A 168 -7.73 8.43 -12.09
CA LEU A 168 -6.41 8.78 -12.64
C LEU A 168 -6.12 10.26 -12.40
N CYS A 169 -5.03 10.56 -11.70
CA CYS A 169 -4.57 11.91 -11.39
C CYS A 169 -3.22 12.22 -12.08
N ASP A 170 -3.15 13.32 -12.84
CA ASP A 170 -1.93 13.74 -13.53
C ASP A 170 -0.97 14.45 -12.54
N PRO A 171 0.26 13.96 -12.31
CA PRO A 171 1.23 14.61 -11.44
C PRO A 171 1.72 15.98 -11.97
N ARG A 172 1.46 16.31 -13.24
CA ARG A 172 1.79 17.61 -13.84
C ARG A 172 0.71 18.66 -13.63
N ALA A 173 -0.48 18.27 -13.16
CA ALA A 173 -1.62 19.18 -13.00
C ALA A 173 -1.34 20.25 -11.92
N ALA A 174 -1.13 21.49 -12.33
CA ALA A 174 -0.92 22.61 -11.43
C ALA A 174 -2.22 23.22 -10.85
N THR A 175 -3.38 22.70 -11.24
CA THR A 175 -4.72 23.13 -10.80
C THR A 175 -5.66 21.93 -10.72
N LEU A 176 -6.79 22.10 -10.07
CA LEU A 176 -7.89 21.12 -10.08
C LEU A 176 -8.25 20.71 -11.52
N GLN A 177 -8.46 19.41 -11.71
CA GLN A 177 -8.85 18.79 -12.96
C GLN A 177 -10.29 18.27 -12.89
N ALA A 178 -10.91 18.09 -14.05
CA ALA A 178 -12.14 17.30 -14.13
C ALA A 178 -11.83 15.86 -13.66
N PRO A 179 -12.71 15.25 -12.84
CA PRO A 179 -12.49 13.87 -12.38
C PRO A 179 -12.37 12.89 -13.56
N HIS A 180 -11.44 11.95 -13.43
CA HIS A 180 -11.22 10.90 -14.43
C HIS A 180 -11.38 9.51 -13.78
N PRO A 181 -12.61 9.04 -13.55
CA PRO A 181 -12.88 7.72 -13.01
C PRO A 181 -12.52 6.63 -14.01
N LEU A 182 -12.13 5.47 -13.51
CA LEU A 182 -11.69 4.30 -14.28
C LEU A 182 -12.63 3.10 -14.01
N PRO A 183 -13.86 3.07 -14.53
CA PRO A 183 -14.84 2.02 -14.20
C PRO A 183 -14.41 0.63 -14.68
N ALA A 184 -13.50 0.52 -15.63
CA ALA A 184 -12.95 -0.77 -16.05
C ALA A 184 -12.18 -1.51 -14.93
N LEU A 185 -11.68 -0.77 -13.94
CA LEU A 185 -11.01 -1.35 -12.77
C LEU A 185 -12.00 -1.93 -11.72
N GLY A 186 -13.29 -1.77 -11.96
CA GLY A 186 -14.35 -2.22 -11.06
C GLY A 186 -14.83 -1.15 -10.09
N ARG A 187 -15.92 -1.48 -9.36
CA ARG A 187 -16.51 -0.66 -8.31
C ARG A 187 -16.65 -1.49 -7.02
N PHE A 188 -15.81 -1.19 -6.06
CA PHE A 188 -15.74 -1.85 -4.73
C PHE A 188 -14.94 -0.93 -3.78
N PRO A 189 -14.85 -1.22 -2.47
CA PRO A 189 -13.95 -0.51 -1.56
C PRO A 189 -12.49 -0.72 -1.97
N HIS A 190 -12.04 0.08 -2.95
CA HIS A 190 -10.66 0.01 -3.43
C HIS A 190 -9.69 0.55 -2.38
N GLU A 191 -8.72 -0.28 -2.01
CA GLU A 191 -7.63 0.14 -1.14
C GLU A 191 -6.41 0.55 -1.99
N ALA A 192 -5.77 -0.36 -2.66
CA ALA A 192 -4.56 -0.08 -3.43
C ALA A 192 -4.62 -0.61 -4.87
N ALA A 193 -3.73 -0.06 -5.72
CA ALA A 193 -3.62 -0.38 -7.13
C ALA A 193 -2.16 -0.54 -7.55
N ALA A 194 -1.66 -1.75 -7.69
CA ALA A 194 -0.29 -2.05 -8.11
C ALA A 194 -0.24 -2.28 -9.62
N PHE A 195 0.40 -1.38 -10.37
CA PHE A 195 0.44 -1.39 -11.83
C PHE A 195 1.72 -2.04 -12.35
N ASP A 196 1.59 -3.04 -13.22
CA ASP A 196 2.71 -3.60 -13.97
C ASP A 196 2.91 -2.85 -15.30
N PRO A 197 3.96 -2.04 -15.44
CA PRO A 197 4.19 -1.28 -16.67
C PRO A 197 4.56 -2.16 -17.90
N GLY A 198 4.96 -3.41 -17.66
CA GLY A 198 5.34 -4.34 -18.73
C GLY A 198 4.13 -4.96 -19.42
N SER A 199 3.11 -5.33 -18.66
CA SER A 199 1.88 -5.96 -19.17
C SER A 199 0.68 -5.01 -19.22
N GLY A 200 0.73 -3.87 -18.52
CA GLY A 200 -0.39 -2.96 -18.33
C GLY A 200 -1.44 -3.49 -17.35
N ILE A 201 -1.21 -4.63 -16.73
CA ILE A 201 -2.12 -5.20 -15.72
C ILE A 201 -2.07 -4.36 -14.45
N THR A 202 -3.24 -4.08 -13.88
CA THR A 202 -3.38 -3.45 -12.57
C THR A 202 -3.90 -4.49 -11.58
N TYR A 203 -3.18 -4.71 -10.50
CA TYR A 203 -3.59 -5.56 -9.37
C TYR A 203 -4.21 -4.68 -8.31
N LEU A 204 -5.32 -5.13 -7.69
CA LEU A 204 -6.15 -4.32 -6.83
C LEU A 204 -6.47 -5.07 -5.54
N SER A 205 -6.43 -4.37 -4.42
CA SER A 205 -6.91 -4.83 -3.12
C SER A 205 -8.27 -4.22 -2.77
N GLU A 206 -9.01 -4.91 -1.90
CA GLU A 206 -10.32 -4.51 -1.41
C GLU A 206 -10.32 -4.60 0.12
N ASP A 207 -10.62 -3.48 0.82
CA ASP A 207 -10.71 -3.52 2.28
C ASP A 207 -12.11 -3.90 2.74
N THR A 208 -12.29 -5.18 2.95
CA THR A 208 -13.46 -5.78 3.62
C THR A 208 -13.05 -7.08 4.31
N SER A 209 -13.83 -7.54 5.27
CA SER A 209 -13.53 -8.78 6.02
C SER A 209 -13.59 -10.05 5.17
N GLU A 210 -14.29 -10.04 4.04
CA GLU A 210 -14.37 -11.15 3.07
C GLU A 210 -14.00 -10.64 1.68
N SER A 211 -12.81 -10.04 1.57
CA SER A 211 -12.34 -9.45 0.32
C SER A 211 -11.82 -10.47 -0.68
N ALA A 212 -11.55 -10.01 -1.90
CA ALA A 212 -10.82 -10.74 -2.91
C ALA A 212 -9.61 -9.94 -3.39
N ILE A 213 -8.66 -10.61 -4.01
CA ILE A 213 -7.54 -9.99 -4.71
C ILE A 213 -7.91 -9.94 -6.18
N TYR A 214 -7.84 -8.76 -6.79
CA TYR A 214 -8.22 -8.59 -8.18
C TYR A 214 -7.04 -8.26 -9.08
N ARG A 215 -7.23 -8.47 -10.39
CA ARG A 215 -6.44 -7.84 -11.44
C ARG A 215 -7.33 -7.37 -12.57
N HIS A 216 -6.96 -6.26 -13.18
CA HIS A 216 -7.53 -5.81 -14.44
C HIS A 216 -6.54 -6.08 -15.57
N VAL A 217 -6.96 -6.86 -16.56
CA VAL A 217 -6.19 -7.17 -17.77
C VAL A 217 -6.66 -6.26 -18.89
N PRO A 218 -5.82 -5.34 -19.39
CA PRO A 218 -6.23 -4.36 -20.39
C PRO A 218 -6.40 -4.96 -21.78
N ASP A 219 -7.30 -4.39 -22.58
CA ASP A 219 -7.40 -4.70 -24.01
C ASP A 219 -6.21 -4.14 -24.82
N HIS A 220 -5.65 -3.01 -24.37
CA HIS A 220 -4.58 -2.28 -25.05
C HIS A 220 -3.57 -1.69 -24.08
N LEU A 221 -2.28 -1.93 -24.30
CA LEU A 221 -1.19 -1.44 -23.44
C LEU A 221 -1.04 0.09 -23.45
N ASP A 222 -1.36 0.76 -24.56
CA ASP A 222 -1.28 2.22 -24.70
C ASP A 222 -2.45 2.95 -24.04
N ARG A 223 -3.51 2.22 -23.70
CA ARG A 223 -4.71 2.71 -23.02
C ARG A 223 -5.17 1.69 -21.98
N PRO A 224 -4.36 1.40 -20.96
CA PRO A 224 -4.57 0.24 -20.09
C PRO A 224 -5.84 0.33 -19.22
N PHE A 225 -6.47 1.50 -19.15
CA PHE A 225 -7.67 1.73 -18.36
C PHE A 225 -8.95 1.87 -19.19
N VAL A 226 -8.86 1.60 -20.51
CA VAL A 226 -10.01 1.68 -21.41
C VAL A 226 -10.35 0.29 -21.93
N GLY A 227 -11.48 -0.27 -21.44
CA GLY A 227 -11.85 -1.66 -21.70
C GLY A 227 -10.98 -2.64 -20.91
N GLY A 228 -11.10 -3.93 -21.23
CA GLY A 228 -10.37 -4.98 -20.54
C GLY A 228 -11.27 -5.86 -19.67
N GLN A 229 -10.62 -6.74 -18.89
CA GLN A 229 -11.32 -7.73 -18.07
C GLN A 229 -10.85 -7.65 -16.62
N LEU A 230 -11.80 -7.42 -15.71
CA LEU A 230 -11.56 -7.59 -14.28
C LEU A 230 -11.62 -9.07 -13.91
N GLN A 231 -10.66 -9.54 -13.15
CA GLN A 231 -10.54 -10.92 -12.70
C GLN A 231 -10.22 -10.97 -11.20
N ALA A 232 -10.60 -12.05 -10.53
CA ALA A 232 -10.25 -12.32 -9.13
C ALA A 232 -9.32 -13.54 -9.01
N LEU A 233 -8.42 -13.50 -8.03
CA LEU A 233 -7.46 -14.55 -7.72
C LEU A 233 -8.18 -15.79 -7.15
N LYS A 234 -7.86 -16.97 -7.69
CA LYS A 234 -8.28 -18.27 -7.16
C LYS A 234 -7.05 -19.14 -6.92
N VAL A 235 -7.00 -19.80 -5.78
CA VAL A 235 -5.96 -20.82 -5.53
C VAL A 235 -6.33 -22.07 -6.35
N SER A 236 -5.39 -22.54 -7.18
CA SER A 236 -5.62 -23.65 -8.12
C SER A 236 -6.10 -24.91 -7.39
N GLY A 237 -7.20 -25.45 -7.89
CA GLY A 237 -7.79 -26.69 -7.34
C GLY A 237 -8.49 -26.53 -5.99
N GLN A 238 -8.68 -25.29 -5.49
CA GLN A 238 -9.37 -25.04 -4.23
C GLN A 238 -10.42 -23.94 -4.43
N ASP A 239 -11.64 -24.18 -3.95
CA ASP A 239 -12.72 -23.22 -3.99
C ASP A 239 -12.78 -22.42 -2.69
N ARG A 240 -12.88 -21.09 -2.79
CA ARG A 240 -12.97 -20.15 -1.67
C ARG A 240 -11.88 -20.40 -0.62
N PHE A 241 -10.65 -20.61 -1.08
CA PHE A 241 -9.51 -20.82 -0.18
C PHE A 241 -9.28 -19.58 0.67
N ASP A 242 -9.42 -19.73 1.99
CA ASP A 242 -9.24 -18.62 2.92
C ASP A 242 -7.76 -18.41 3.22
N LEU A 243 -7.22 -17.34 2.65
CA LEU A 243 -5.82 -16.92 2.82
C LEU A 243 -5.56 -16.36 4.21
N SER A 244 -6.59 -15.82 4.90
CA SER A 244 -6.46 -15.13 6.18
C SER A 244 -6.30 -16.08 7.38
N GLN A 245 -6.43 -17.39 7.17
CA GLN A 245 -6.21 -18.37 8.21
C GLN A 245 -4.73 -18.49 8.58
N ASP A 246 -4.45 -19.13 9.72
CA ASP A 246 -3.08 -19.49 10.09
C ASP A 246 -2.42 -20.33 9.01
N ARG A 247 -1.33 -19.83 8.47
CA ARG A 247 -0.51 -20.44 7.43
C ARG A 247 0.96 -20.47 7.89
N GLN A 248 1.78 -21.20 7.16
CA GLN A 248 3.23 -21.17 7.41
C GLN A 248 3.90 -20.15 6.50
N VAL A 249 4.73 -19.29 7.08
CA VAL A 249 5.58 -18.40 6.28
C VAL A 249 6.41 -19.22 5.30
N GLY A 250 6.34 -18.86 4.02
CA GLY A 250 6.93 -19.63 2.91
C GLY A 250 5.96 -20.56 2.18
N ASP A 251 4.71 -20.72 2.66
CA ASP A 251 3.67 -21.44 1.91
C ASP A 251 3.47 -20.78 0.54
N GLN A 252 3.34 -21.62 -0.49
CA GLN A 252 3.18 -21.20 -1.88
C GLN A 252 1.93 -21.82 -2.50
N PHE A 253 1.17 -21.03 -3.23
CA PHE A 253 -0.08 -21.41 -3.86
C PHE A 253 -0.01 -21.07 -5.36
N ALA A 254 -0.26 -22.06 -6.23
CA ALA A 254 -0.47 -21.80 -7.65
C ALA A 254 -1.78 -21.03 -7.83
N VAL A 255 -1.78 -20.03 -8.72
CA VAL A 255 -2.89 -19.10 -8.90
C VAL A 255 -3.57 -19.30 -10.26
N GLU A 256 -4.88 -19.29 -10.24
CA GLU A 256 -5.78 -19.13 -11.38
C GLU A 256 -6.54 -17.80 -11.25
N TRP A 257 -7.13 -17.33 -12.34
CA TRP A 257 -7.92 -16.10 -12.35
C TRP A 257 -9.32 -16.36 -12.88
N VAL A 258 -10.34 -15.88 -12.15
CA VAL A 258 -11.76 -16.00 -12.55
C VAL A 258 -12.29 -14.63 -12.96
N ASN A 259 -13.13 -14.58 -13.99
CA ASN A 259 -13.63 -13.33 -14.55
C ASN A 259 -14.77 -12.75 -13.68
N ILE A 260 -14.78 -11.44 -13.46
CA ILE A 260 -15.90 -10.72 -12.87
C ILE A 260 -16.86 -10.33 -14.01
N ALA A 261 -18.11 -10.76 -13.89
CA ALA A 261 -19.11 -10.56 -14.94
C ALA A 261 -19.67 -9.15 -14.98
N ASP A 262 -19.88 -8.55 -13.79
CA ASP A 262 -20.33 -7.17 -13.61
C ASP A 262 -19.33 -6.40 -12.75
N PRO A 263 -18.29 -5.79 -13.37
CA PRO A 263 -17.32 -4.99 -12.63
C PRO A 263 -17.91 -3.77 -11.92
N ASP A 264 -19.01 -3.22 -12.40
CA ASP A 264 -19.68 -2.06 -11.80
C ASP A 264 -20.54 -2.44 -10.58
N ALA A 265 -20.65 -3.74 -10.29
CA ALA A 265 -21.34 -4.28 -9.12
C ALA A 265 -22.75 -3.70 -8.95
N THR A 266 -23.52 -3.68 -10.04
CA THR A 266 -24.87 -3.07 -10.05
C THR A 266 -25.83 -3.71 -9.09
N ASP A 267 -25.80 -5.05 -9.00
CA ASP A 267 -26.69 -5.86 -8.15
C ASP A 267 -25.92 -6.62 -7.07
N THR A 268 -24.72 -7.10 -7.39
CA THR A 268 -23.93 -7.97 -6.50
C THR A 268 -22.51 -7.45 -6.39
N PRO A 269 -22.01 -7.21 -5.18
CA PRO A 269 -20.61 -6.83 -4.95
C PRO A 269 -19.62 -7.75 -5.66
N THR A 270 -18.54 -7.19 -6.20
CA THR A 270 -17.55 -7.93 -6.99
C THR A 270 -16.96 -9.11 -6.24
N ARG A 271 -16.74 -8.99 -4.92
CA ARG A 271 -16.22 -10.09 -4.06
C ARG A 271 -17.15 -11.30 -4.03
N PHE A 272 -18.47 -11.11 -3.99
CA PHE A 272 -19.41 -12.23 -4.00
C PHE A 272 -19.48 -12.90 -5.38
N GLN A 273 -19.44 -12.11 -6.47
CA GLN A 273 -19.28 -12.66 -7.82
C GLN A 273 -18.00 -13.51 -7.95
N ALA A 274 -16.90 -13.06 -7.35
CA ALA A 274 -15.62 -13.75 -7.32
C ALA A 274 -15.72 -15.08 -6.52
N HIS A 275 -16.27 -15.01 -5.30
CA HIS A 275 -16.41 -16.16 -4.42
C HIS A 275 -17.36 -17.22 -4.97
N ASP A 276 -18.41 -16.84 -5.71
CA ASP A 276 -19.30 -17.79 -6.39
C ASP A 276 -18.58 -18.60 -7.48
N GLN A 277 -17.44 -18.10 -7.98
CA GLN A 277 -16.57 -18.80 -8.92
C GLN A 277 -15.37 -19.49 -8.24
N GLY A 278 -15.34 -19.49 -6.91
CA GLY A 278 -14.31 -20.13 -6.11
C GLY A 278 -13.05 -19.29 -5.90
N ALA A 279 -13.10 -17.97 -6.11
CA ALA A 279 -11.98 -17.08 -5.79
C ALA A 279 -11.57 -17.20 -4.32
N ALA A 280 -10.31 -16.96 -4.03
CA ALA A 280 -9.77 -16.97 -2.68
C ALA A 280 -10.35 -15.82 -1.84
N VAL A 281 -10.47 -16.05 -0.54
CA VAL A 281 -10.90 -15.05 0.44
C VAL A 281 -9.67 -14.48 1.12
N LEU A 282 -9.59 -13.16 1.21
CA LEU A 282 -8.62 -12.43 2.00
C LEU A 282 -9.39 -11.58 3.02
N SER A 283 -8.85 -11.37 4.21
CA SER A 283 -9.45 -10.45 5.16
C SER A 283 -8.73 -9.12 5.08
N ARG A 284 -9.50 -8.04 4.89
CA ARG A 284 -9.00 -6.67 4.81
C ARG A 284 -7.73 -6.56 3.95
N GLY A 285 -7.94 -6.63 2.64
CA GLY A 285 -6.85 -6.45 1.67
C GLY A 285 -6.46 -4.99 1.57
N GLU A 286 -5.28 -4.65 2.05
CA GLU A 286 -4.76 -3.29 2.21
C GLU A 286 -3.73 -2.96 1.12
N GLY A 287 -2.67 -2.23 1.51
CA GLY A 287 -1.65 -1.73 0.59
C GLY A 287 -1.10 -2.79 -0.38
N ALA A 288 -0.92 -2.39 -1.62
CA ALA A 288 -0.32 -3.21 -2.67
C ALA A 288 0.77 -2.44 -3.43
N TRP A 289 1.85 -3.13 -3.78
CA TRP A 289 2.96 -2.52 -4.51
C TRP A 289 3.55 -3.46 -5.56
N PHE A 290 3.75 -2.94 -6.78
CA PHE A 290 4.45 -3.67 -7.84
C PHE A 290 5.95 -3.35 -7.81
N ASP A 291 6.79 -4.38 -7.80
CA ASP A 291 8.23 -4.25 -8.03
C ASP A 291 8.73 -5.37 -8.96
N ARG A 292 9.35 -5.01 -10.05
CA ARG A 292 9.95 -5.91 -11.07
C ARG A 292 8.95 -6.88 -11.70
N SER A 293 8.73 -8.03 -11.09
CA SER A 293 7.81 -9.08 -11.57
C SER A 293 6.94 -9.63 -10.44
N SER A 294 6.80 -8.89 -9.36
CA SER A 294 6.04 -9.32 -8.20
C SER A 294 5.12 -8.19 -7.70
N VAL A 295 3.99 -8.59 -7.15
CA VAL A 295 3.09 -7.71 -6.39
C VAL A 295 3.14 -8.12 -4.93
N TYR A 296 3.37 -7.17 -4.06
CA TYR A 296 3.28 -7.32 -2.61
C TYR A 296 1.92 -6.83 -2.14
N LEU A 297 1.28 -7.54 -1.21
CA LEU A 297 -0.09 -7.30 -0.75
C LEU A 297 -0.16 -7.48 0.76
N CYS A 298 -0.73 -6.50 1.45
CA CYS A 298 -1.03 -6.57 2.87
C CYS A 298 -2.45 -7.12 3.11
N SER A 299 -2.61 -7.89 4.19
CA SER A 299 -3.87 -8.17 4.86
C SER A 299 -3.72 -7.72 6.28
N THR A 300 -4.49 -6.72 6.73
CA THR A 300 -4.22 -6.07 8.01
C THR A 300 -4.64 -6.88 9.22
N ASP A 301 -5.60 -7.79 9.08
CA ASP A 301 -6.12 -8.61 10.18
C ASP A 301 -6.11 -10.13 9.88
N GLY A 302 -5.37 -10.57 8.87
CA GLY A 302 -5.14 -12.00 8.62
C GLY A 302 -4.15 -12.63 9.60
N GLY A 303 -4.06 -13.97 9.55
CA GLY A 303 -3.12 -14.76 10.34
C GLY A 303 -3.65 -15.21 11.69
N PRO A 304 -2.81 -15.95 12.47
CA PRO A 304 -3.24 -16.69 13.65
C PRO A 304 -3.73 -15.82 14.81
N ILE A 305 -3.34 -14.56 14.86
CA ILE A 305 -3.70 -13.62 15.94
C ILE A 305 -4.48 -12.40 15.44
N GLY A 306 -4.78 -12.34 14.12
CA GLY A 306 -5.54 -11.24 13.55
C GLY A 306 -4.79 -9.89 13.53
N GLU A 307 -3.47 -9.91 13.44
CA GLU A 307 -2.62 -8.71 13.39
C GLU A 307 -1.82 -8.61 12.08
N GLY A 308 -2.20 -9.38 11.07
CA GLY A 308 -1.81 -9.15 9.68
C GLY A 308 -0.90 -10.19 9.03
N GLN A 309 -0.93 -10.14 7.70
CA GLN A 309 -0.12 -10.97 6.81
C GLN A 309 0.42 -10.13 5.65
N LEU A 310 1.56 -10.53 5.12
CA LEU A 310 2.15 -9.98 3.90
C LEU A 310 2.30 -11.10 2.88
N TYR A 311 1.70 -10.91 1.71
CA TYR A 311 1.80 -11.80 0.57
C TYR A 311 2.65 -11.23 -0.55
N ARG A 312 3.25 -12.12 -1.34
CA ARG A 312 3.90 -11.80 -2.61
C ARG A 312 3.30 -12.65 -3.72
N LEU A 313 2.80 -12.01 -4.75
CA LEU A 313 2.36 -12.64 -5.98
C LEU A 313 3.49 -12.54 -7.01
N ASP A 314 4.10 -13.67 -7.35
CA ASP A 314 5.13 -13.77 -8.39
C ASP A 314 4.46 -14.01 -9.75
N ILE A 315 4.67 -13.07 -10.67
CA ILE A 315 4.07 -13.06 -12.01
C ILE A 315 4.95 -13.88 -12.94
N ALA A 316 4.45 -15.04 -13.37
CA ALA A 316 5.22 -16.01 -14.16
C ALA A 316 5.10 -15.82 -15.67
N GLY A 317 4.22 -14.92 -16.14
CA GLY A 317 3.91 -14.72 -17.54
C GLY A 317 3.07 -15.85 -18.17
N PRO A 318 2.77 -15.80 -19.48
CA PRO A 318 1.71 -16.62 -20.07
C PRO A 318 1.98 -18.13 -20.12
N ALA A 319 3.20 -18.58 -19.86
CA ALA A 319 3.58 -19.99 -19.98
C ALA A 319 3.46 -20.79 -18.68
N LYS A 320 3.26 -20.14 -17.56
CA LYS A 320 3.19 -20.77 -16.22
C LYS A 320 2.14 -20.06 -15.36
N PRO A 321 1.55 -20.73 -14.37
CA PRO A 321 0.69 -20.07 -13.40
C PRO A 321 1.49 -19.10 -12.54
N ASP A 322 0.86 -17.99 -12.14
CA ASP A 322 1.37 -17.11 -11.12
C ASP A 322 1.43 -17.87 -9.78
N THR A 323 2.28 -17.42 -8.87
CA THR A 323 2.45 -18.06 -7.55
C THR A 323 2.27 -17.01 -6.44
N LEU A 324 1.34 -17.26 -5.53
CA LEU A 324 1.16 -16.46 -4.31
C LEU A 324 1.96 -17.10 -3.18
N MET A 325 2.74 -16.31 -2.45
CA MET A 325 3.57 -16.77 -1.32
C MET A 325 3.28 -15.92 -0.08
N LEU A 326 3.08 -16.57 1.07
CA LEU A 326 3.06 -15.88 2.37
C LEU A 326 4.49 -15.51 2.79
N LEU A 327 4.76 -14.20 2.88
CA LEU A 327 6.08 -13.67 3.23
C LEU A 327 6.30 -13.49 4.73
N ALA A 328 5.28 -12.97 5.40
CA ALA A 328 5.28 -12.71 6.83
C ALA A 328 3.85 -12.78 7.37
N GLN A 329 3.72 -13.09 8.65
CA GLN A 329 2.47 -12.95 9.39
C GLN A 329 2.75 -12.60 10.84
N ALA A 330 1.80 -11.93 11.47
CA ALA A 330 1.85 -11.59 12.87
C ALA A 330 1.76 -12.85 13.75
N GLU A 331 2.52 -12.84 14.85
CA GLU A 331 2.55 -13.90 15.85
C GLU A 331 2.56 -13.32 17.25
N GLU A 332 2.05 -14.09 18.22
CA GLU A 332 1.98 -13.67 19.63
C GLU A 332 3.37 -13.21 20.14
N GLY A 333 3.46 -11.94 20.53
CA GLY A 333 4.69 -11.32 21.00
C GLY A 333 5.70 -11.01 19.87
N GLY A 334 5.26 -11.01 18.62
CA GLY A 334 6.04 -10.58 17.44
C GLY A 334 6.08 -9.07 17.27
N ASP A 335 6.83 -8.64 16.24
CA ASP A 335 7.07 -7.22 15.90
C ASP A 335 6.29 -6.76 14.66
N PHE A 336 5.32 -7.52 14.19
CA PHE A 336 4.48 -7.23 13.02
C PHE A 336 3.07 -6.91 13.51
N ASP A 337 2.53 -5.74 13.19
CA ASP A 337 1.28 -5.25 13.76
C ASP A 337 0.47 -4.51 12.68
N ARG A 338 -0.54 -5.19 12.13
CA ARG A 338 -1.51 -4.65 11.18
C ARG A 338 -0.87 -3.80 10.07
N PRO A 339 -0.14 -4.43 9.13
CA PRO A 339 0.43 -3.72 7.98
C PRO A 339 -0.70 -3.19 7.13
N ASP A 340 -0.64 -1.91 6.86
CA ASP A 340 -1.60 -1.19 6.05
C ASP A 340 -0.94 -0.76 4.73
N ASN A 341 -0.21 0.35 4.72
CA ASN A 341 0.45 0.84 3.51
C ASN A 341 1.82 0.19 3.27
N ILE A 342 2.21 0.05 2.00
CA ILE A 342 3.44 -0.62 1.59
C ILE A 342 4.15 0.13 0.46
N THR A 343 5.47 0.12 0.48
CA THR A 343 6.31 0.46 -0.67
C THR A 343 7.56 -0.41 -0.72
N VAL A 344 8.13 -0.59 -1.91
CA VAL A 344 9.42 -1.26 -2.08
C VAL A 344 10.47 -0.22 -2.46
N SER A 345 11.56 -0.19 -1.70
CA SER A 345 12.67 0.71 -1.96
C SER A 345 13.38 0.38 -3.28
N PRO A 346 14.10 1.31 -3.92
CA PRO A 346 14.85 1.04 -5.14
C PRO A 346 15.88 -0.08 -5.04
N TRP A 347 16.30 -0.45 -3.83
CA TRP A 347 17.24 -1.55 -3.57
C TRP A 347 16.56 -2.85 -3.09
N GLY A 348 15.23 -2.87 -2.94
CA GLY A 348 14.44 -4.09 -2.70
C GLY A 348 14.02 -4.35 -1.26
N ASP A 349 14.21 -3.40 -0.34
CA ASP A 349 13.65 -3.48 1.01
C ASP A 349 12.15 -3.14 0.96
N ILE A 350 11.32 -3.88 1.70
CA ILE A 350 9.87 -3.64 1.79
C ILE A 350 9.59 -2.81 3.04
N PHE A 351 9.03 -1.61 2.86
CA PHE A 351 8.62 -0.71 3.93
C PHE A 351 7.11 -0.85 4.15
N LEU A 352 6.72 -1.13 5.38
CA LEU A 352 5.35 -1.37 5.82
C LEU A 352 4.98 -0.33 6.86
N ALA A 353 3.94 0.44 6.62
CA ALA A 353 3.33 1.30 7.63
C ALA A 353 2.28 0.51 8.41
N GLU A 354 2.16 0.80 9.72
CA GLU A 354 1.28 0.07 10.63
C GLU A 354 0.07 0.91 11.05
N ASP A 355 -1.10 0.25 11.13
CA ASP A 355 -2.34 0.75 11.75
C ASP A 355 -2.76 -0.16 12.93
N GLY A 356 -1.86 -0.35 13.89
CA GLY A 356 -2.04 -1.22 15.05
C GLY A 356 -2.49 -0.49 16.31
N ASP A 357 -2.65 -1.26 17.38
CA ASP A 357 -3.04 -0.74 18.72
C ASP A 357 -1.85 -0.17 19.52
N SER A 358 -0.62 -0.47 19.11
CA SER A 358 0.64 -0.01 19.74
C SER A 358 1.10 1.31 19.12
N PRO A 359 2.16 1.94 19.60
CA PRO A 359 2.70 3.06 18.85
C PRO A 359 3.00 2.65 17.42
N ASN A 360 2.20 3.18 16.48
CA ASN A 360 2.29 2.88 15.06
C ASN A 360 3.65 3.30 14.49
N GLY A 361 4.14 2.53 13.55
CA GLY A 361 5.47 2.73 13.02
C GLY A 361 5.62 2.31 11.56
N VAL A 362 6.87 2.29 11.13
CA VAL A 362 7.27 1.72 9.85
C VAL A 362 8.19 0.56 10.11
N ARG A 363 7.81 -0.62 9.62
CA ARG A 363 8.64 -1.82 9.61
C ARG A 363 9.32 -1.97 8.26
N VAL A 364 10.48 -2.60 8.27
CA VAL A 364 11.22 -2.89 7.03
C VAL A 364 11.57 -4.35 6.98
N LEU A 365 10.97 -5.06 6.03
CA LEU A 365 11.36 -6.43 5.71
C LEU A 365 12.52 -6.39 4.70
N LYS A 366 13.68 -6.85 5.15
CA LYS A 366 14.89 -6.95 4.32
C LYS A 366 14.84 -8.17 3.40
N PRO A 367 15.58 -8.17 2.27
CA PRO A 367 15.68 -9.33 1.38
C PRO A 367 16.21 -10.61 2.04
N ASP A 368 16.89 -10.52 3.18
CA ASP A 368 17.36 -11.66 3.97
C ASP A 368 16.33 -12.16 5.01
N GLY A 369 15.11 -11.59 5.01
CA GLY A 369 14.01 -11.96 5.88
C GLY A 369 14.03 -11.29 7.26
N ARG A 370 14.97 -10.39 7.56
CA ARG A 370 14.96 -9.63 8.82
C ARG A 370 13.89 -8.57 8.79
N LEU A 371 13.09 -8.50 9.84
CA LEU A 371 12.15 -7.41 10.08
C LEU A 371 12.78 -6.41 11.03
N LEU A 372 12.88 -5.15 10.62
CA LEU A 372 13.51 -4.07 11.37
C LEU A 372 12.48 -2.97 11.66
N TYR A 373 12.68 -2.25 12.77
CA TYR A 373 11.86 -1.09 13.11
C TYR A 373 12.53 0.18 12.59
N PHE A 374 11.93 0.84 11.60
CA PHE A 374 12.52 2.01 10.96
C PHE A 374 12.02 3.34 11.56
N ALA A 375 10.72 3.46 11.85
CA ALA A 375 10.19 4.70 12.38
C ALA A 375 9.08 4.42 13.40
N ARG A 376 8.95 5.30 14.39
CA ARG A 376 7.86 5.22 15.39
C ARG A 376 7.19 6.58 15.53
N ASN A 377 5.87 6.61 15.43
CA ASN A 377 5.08 7.78 15.73
C ASN A 377 5.26 8.15 17.23
N ALA A 378 5.76 9.34 17.50
CA ALA A 378 6.01 9.82 18.84
C ALA A 378 4.90 10.77 19.36
N ILE A 379 3.93 11.15 18.50
CA ILE A 379 2.87 12.09 18.86
C ILE A 379 1.84 11.38 19.72
N LYS A 380 1.52 11.95 20.88
CA LYS A 380 0.41 11.49 21.76
C LYS A 380 0.38 9.97 22.01
N GLY A 381 1.55 9.35 22.12
CA GLY A 381 1.66 7.91 22.35
C GLY A 381 1.55 7.06 21.10
N GLY A 382 1.63 7.68 19.90
CA GLY A 382 1.77 6.99 18.63
C GLY A 382 0.52 6.31 18.11
N LYS A 383 -0.67 6.73 18.51
CA LYS A 383 -1.94 6.08 18.16
C LYS A 383 -2.42 6.37 16.73
N SER A 384 -2.01 7.50 16.16
CA SER A 384 -2.32 7.78 14.76
C SER A 384 -1.53 6.81 13.89
N GLU A 385 -2.19 6.25 12.92
CA GLU A 385 -1.55 5.45 11.88
C GLU A 385 -0.51 6.25 11.10
N ILE A 386 0.43 5.52 10.49
CA ILE A 386 1.36 6.03 9.51
C ILE A 386 0.89 5.57 8.13
N THR A 387 0.70 6.50 7.19
CA THR A 387 0.18 6.22 5.86
C THR A 387 1.10 6.73 4.76
N GLY A 388 0.85 6.30 3.53
CA GLY A 388 1.41 6.88 2.31
C GLY A 388 2.92 6.75 2.15
N VAL A 389 3.54 5.72 2.73
CA VAL A 389 4.98 5.49 2.60
C VAL A 389 5.38 5.37 1.13
N CYS A 390 6.27 6.25 0.64
CA CYS A 390 6.80 6.17 -0.72
C CYS A 390 8.19 6.79 -0.84
N PHE A 391 9.03 6.23 -1.70
CA PHE A 391 10.35 6.78 -1.99
C PHE A 391 10.34 7.77 -3.14
N SER A 392 11.27 8.75 -3.08
CA SER A 392 11.66 9.47 -4.29
C SER A 392 12.29 8.51 -5.31
N PRO A 393 12.19 8.77 -6.62
CA PRO A 393 12.74 7.89 -7.65
C PRO A 393 14.25 7.60 -7.51
N ASP A 394 15.02 8.49 -6.89
CA ASP A 394 16.45 8.31 -6.59
C ASP A 394 16.73 7.63 -5.24
N GLY A 395 15.69 7.34 -4.45
CA GLY A 395 15.79 6.70 -3.14
C GLY A 395 16.41 7.56 -2.03
N GLN A 396 16.62 8.87 -2.24
CA GLN A 396 17.23 9.75 -1.23
C GLN A 396 16.23 10.26 -0.20
N TRP A 397 14.94 10.25 -0.53
CA TRP A 397 13.86 10.70 0.32
C TRP A 397 12.79 9.61 0.48
N LEU A 398 12.35 9.39 1.71
CA LEU A 398 11.13 8.66 2.05
C LEU A 398 10.09 9.67 2.50
N PHE A 399 8.90 9.62 1.92
CA PHE A 399 7.74 10.40 2.34
C PHE A 399 6.79 9.51 3.13
N LEU A 400 6.15 10.05 4.14
CA LEU A 400 5.07 9.40 4.89
C LEU A 400 4.15 10.44 5.54
N ASN A 401 2.98 10.01 5.97
CA ASN A 401 2.05 10.83 6.73
C ASN A 401 1.88 10.29 8.16
N ILE A 402 1.49 11.18 9.07
CA ILE A 402 0.87 10.85 10.36
C ILE A 402 -0.58 11.35 10.22
N GLN A 403 -1.51 10.44 10.00
CA GLN A 403 -2.81 10.72 9.40
C GLN A 403 -3.70 11.64 10.27
N TRP A 404 -3.93 11.29 11.55
CA TRP A 404 -4.84 12.05 12.41
C TRP A 404 -4.33 13.45 12.75
N GLU A 405 -3.04 13.65 12.76
CA GLU A 405 -2.40 14.95 12.94
C GLU A 405 -2.29 15.75 11.65
N GLY A 406 -2.71 15.16 10.53
CA GLY A 406 -2.68 15.82 9.22
C GLY A 406 -1.27 16.21 8.77
N LEU A 407 -0.24 15.42 9.12
CA LEU A 407 1.16 15.73 8.84
C LEU A 407 1.68 14.94 7.65
N THR A 408 2.46 15.60 6.79
CA THR A 408 3.29 14.92 5.79
C THR A 408 4.76 15.24 6.06
N LEU A 409 5.58 14.21 6.10
CA LEU A 409 7.00 14.27 6.40
C LEU A 409 7.85 13.87 5.19
N ALA A 410 9.04 14.46 5.07
CA ALA A 410 10.12 13.98 4.22
C ALA A 410 11.29 13.56 5.10
N ILE A 411 11.73 12.33 4.95
CA ILE A 411 12.82 11.71 5.72
C ILE A 411 14.00 11.48 4.78
N THR A 412 15.22 11.75 5.26
CA THR A 412 16.45 11.45 4.54
C THR A 412 17.49 10.87 5.49
N GLY A 413 18.42 10.08 4.95
CA GLY A 413 19.47 9.43 5.72
C GLY A 413 20.19 8.32 4.94
N PRO A 414 20.97 7.50 5.63
CA PRO A 414 21.78 6.47 4.99
C PRO A 414 20.99 5.18 4.69
N PHE A 415 19.87 5.26 3.97
CA PHE A 415 18.95 4.14 3.71
C PHE A 415 19.64 2.85 3.24
N THR A 416 20.58 2.94 2.30
CA THR A 416 21.28 1.77 1.74
C THR A 416 22.28 1.13 2.67
N ASN A 417 22.74 1.87 3.69
CA ASN A 417 23.75 1.42 4.66
C ASN A 417 23.15 1.17 6.05
N TRP A 418 21.83 1.34 6.19
CA TRP A 418 21.13 1.09 7.43
C TRP A 418 20.74 -0.38 7.55
N SER A 419 21.04 -1.01 8.69
CA SER A 419 20.79 -2.44 8.96
C SER A 419 20.65 -2.72 10.46
#